data_f45932f3513f8f7890e7069378cebfec
#
_entry.id   f45932f3513f8f7890e7069378cebfec
#
_cell.length_a   1.000
_cell.length_b   1.000
_cell.length_c   1.000
_cell.angle_alpha   90.00
_cell.angle_beta   90.00
_cell.angle_gamma   90.00
#
_symmetry.space_group_name_H-M   'P 1'
#
loop_
_entity.id
_entity.type
_entity.pdbx_description
1 polymer ?
#
loop_
_entity_poly.entity_id
_entity_poly.type
_entity_poly.pdbx_seq_one_letter_code
_entity_poly.pdbx_strand_id
1 'polypeptide(L)'
;MALAGPAMAQAFQALEAPQNAANNKPGPRSLPARIIPVPTDTDPATATLAGAPYRLPAWNANPANAEEWRALVKKLADAALPGLAKARETLGVTMTPTTIGGVKAFVFTPRTMPAAHRNQLIINVHGGGYVYGPGESGTAEAALMAAYGQYKVIEFDYRMPPDAPYPAAMDDAMAVYRAALKMAPAKHIAIVGTSTGGGMTLAMILRAKKEGLPLPAAIAPGTPWADLTETGDTYKTNEWLDNVLVSYSGYLTHAAQLYANGHDMKDPQLSPIYGDFHGFPPAILTSGTRDLFLSNTVRTHRKLRDAGVEAQLQVFEGLSHAQYLADPTAPATKTAFTEIARFFDRHLAK
;
A
#
# COMPACT_ATOMS: atom_id res chain seq x y z
N MET A 1 24.57 24.34 -19.28
CA MET A 1 24.90 24.28 -17.84
C MET A 1 25.46 25.65 -17.44
N ALA A 2 24.68 26.48 -16.75
CA ALA A 2 25.21 27.71 -16.18
C ALA A 2 26.04 27.33 -14.94
N LEU A 3 27.34 27.62 -14.99
CA LEU A 3 28.20 27.49 -13.83
C LEU A 3 27.68 28.43 -12.74
N ALA A 4 27.40 27.89 -11.55
CA ALA A 4 27.02 28.69 -10.40
C ALA A 4 28.10 29.76 -10.17
N GLY A 5 27.74 31.03 -10.09
CA GLY A 5 28.70 32.12 -9.87
C GLY A 5 29.38 32.00 -8.50
N PRO A 6 30.53 32.64 -8.30
CA PRO A 6 31.36 32.52 -7.09
C PRO A 6 30.59 32.85 -5.79
N ALA A 7 29.59 33.69 -5.83
CA ALA A 7 28.76 34.02 -4.67
C ALA A 7 27.85 32.84 -4.24
N MET A 8 27.34 32.03 -5.18
CA MET A 8 26.61 30.81 -4.85
C MET A 8 27.52 29.74 -4.26
N ALA A 9 28.73 29.59 -4.81
CA ALA A 9 29.72 28.65 -4.26
C ALA A 9 30.11 29.00 -2.82
N GLN A 10 30.28 30.29 -2.50
CA GLN A 10 30.55 30.75 -1.13
C GLN A 10 29.38 30.56 -0.18
N ALA A 11 28.12 30.73 -0.67
CA ALA A 11 26.92 30.47 0.14
C ALA A 11 26.77 28.97 0.46
N PHE A 12 27.10 28.09 -0.49
CA PHE A 12 27.13 26.65 -0.24
C PHE A 12 28.23 26.25 0.74
N GLN A 13 29.45 26.81 0.64
CA GLN A 13 30.53 26.55 1.57
C GLN A 13 30.19 27.02 3.00
N ALA A 14 29.51 28.15 3.16
CA ALA A 14 29.08 28.65 4.46
C ALA A 14 28.00 27.76 5.12
N LEU A 15 27.12 27.16 4.32
CA LEU A 15 26.10 26.20 4.78
C LEU A 15 26.70 24.82 5.07
N GLU A 16 27.73 24.39 4.32
CA GLU A 16 28.34 23.08 4.45
C GLU A 16 29.32 22.98 5.64
N ALA A 17 30.00 24.09 6.00
CA ALA A 17 31.08 24.04 6.99
C ALA A 17 30.66 23.50 8.37
N PRO A 18 29.54 23.94 9.00
CA PRO A 18 29.08 23.34 10.26
C PRO A 18 28.66 21.90 10.12
N GLN A 19 28.12 21.52 8.97
CA GLN A 19 27.63 20.17 8.71
C GLN A 19 28.73 19.21 8.32
N ASN A 20 29.74 19.67 7.59
CA ASN A 20 30.94 18.88 7.34
C ASN A 20 31.65 18.53 8.64
N ALA A 21 31.77 19.45 9.60
CA ALA A 21 32.31 19.18 10.90
C ALA A 21 31.49 18.13 11.69
N ALA A 22 30.17 18.24 11.67
CA ALA A 22 29.26 17.28 12.32
C ALA A 22 29.23 15.92 11.62
N ASN A 23 29.36 15.90 10.27
CA ASN A 23 29.23 14.70 9.45
C ASN A 23 30.56 14.01 9.09
N ASN A 24 31.70 14.53 9.53
CA ASN A 24 33.04 13.95 9.30
C ASN A 24 33.33 12.72 10.17
N LYS A 25 32.43 12.38 11.10
CA LYS A 25 32.56 11.19 11.95
C LYS A 25 31.53 10.14 11.50
N PRO A 26 31.86 8.84 11.66
CA PRO A 26 30.82 7.81 11.50
C PRO A 26 29.64 8.03 12.44
N GLY A 27 28.41 7.85 11.96
CA GLY A 27 27.20 7.99 12.78
C GLY A 27 26.03 8.64 12.03
N PRO A 28 25.03 9.10 12.77
CA PRO A 28 23.87 9.81 12.21
C PRO A 28 24.27 11.06 11.43
N ARG A 29 23.51 11.39 10.38
CA ARG A 29 23.69 12.60 9.58
C ARG A 29 22.79 13.71 10.09
N SER A 30 23.36 14.89 10.36
CA SER A 30 22.61 16.12 10.62
C SER A 30 22.37 16.84 9.29
N LEU A 31 21.12 17.10 8.96
CA LEU A 31 20.72 17.82 7.74
C LEU A 31 20.27 19.24 8.09
N PRO A 32 20.56 20.25 7.21
CA PRO A 32 20.03 21.59 7.40
C PRO A 32 18.53 21.63 7.18
N ALA A 33 17.88 22.63 7.75
CA ALA A 33 16.53 22.99 7.38
C ALA A 33 16.49 23.32 5.86
N ARG A 34 15.55 22.74 5.14
CA ARG A 34 15.40 22.92 3.69
C ARG A 34 13.94 22.88 3.26
N ILE A 35 13.66 23.51 2.14
CA ILE A 35 12.39 23.40 1.43
C ILE A 35 12.57 22.39 0.30
N ILE A 36 11.69 21.40 0.24
CA ILE A 36 11.66 20.44 -0.87
C ILE A 36 10.63 20.95 -1.89
N PRO A 37 11.05 21.32 -3.10
CA PRO A 37 10.14 21.86 -4.11
C PRO A 37 9.21 20.76 -4.64
N VAL A 38 8.09 21.17 -5.24
CA VAL A 38 7.28 20.27 -6.06
C VAL A 38 8.12 19.86 -7.28
N PRO A 39 8.13 18.56 -7.67
CA PRO A 39 8.85 18.13 -8.87
C PRO A 39 8.36 18.87 -10.12
N THR A 40 9.28 19.26 -11.00
CA THR A 40 8.98 20.03 -12.22
C THR A 40 8.96 19.18 -13.50
N ASP A 41 9.42 17.94 -13.42
CA ASP A 41 9.55 16.98 -14.53
C ASP A 41 8.49 15.87 -14.49
N THR A 42 7.44 16.06 -13.65
CA THR A 42 6.30 15.15 -13.55
C THR A 42 5.08 15.70 -14.31
N ASP A 43 4.09 14.83 -14.58
CA ASP A 43 2.82 15.29 -15.15
C ASP A 43 2.04 16.20 -14.16
N PRO A 44 1.12 17.06 -14.66
CA PRO A 44 0.41 18.03 -13.81
C PRO A 44 -0.40 17.40 -12.67
N ALA A 45 -0.95 16.19 -12.85
CA ALA A 45 -1.70 15.51 -11.80
C ALA A 45 -0.76 15.06 -10.68
N THR A 46 0.38 14.48 -11.02
CA THR A 46 1.44 14.12 -10.06
C THR A 46 1.98 15.35 -9.33
N ALA A 47 2.26 16.45 -10.04
CA ALA A 47 2.70 17.69 -9.43
C ALA A 47 1.65 18.25 -8.42
N THR A 48 0.36 18.17 -8.78
CA THR A 48 -0.74 18.57 -7.89
C THR A 48 -0.78 17.70 -6.64
N LEU A 49 -0.64 16.39 -6.76
CA LEU A 49 -0.62 15.48 -5.61
C LEU A 49 0.60 15.71 -4.72
N ALA A 50 1.77 15.91 -5.31
CA ALA A 50 3.01 16.16 -4.59
C ALA A 50 3.01 17.49 -3.82
N GLY A 51 2.32 18.50 -4.34
CA GLY A 51 2.16 19.83 -3.73
C GLY A 51 0.91 19.98 -2.85
N ALA A 52 0.08 18.95 -2.73
CA ALA A 52 -1.16 19.02 -1.96
C ALA A 52 -0.89 19.19 -0.44
N PRO A 53 -1.79 19.84 0.31
CA PRO A 53 -1.72 19.82 1.77
C PRO A 53 -1.84 18.41 2.32
N TYR A 54 -1.53 18.21 3.59
CA TYR A 54 -1.68 16.91 4.25
C TYR A 54 -3.09 16.36 4.08
N ARG A 55 -3.18 15.17 3.49
CA ARG A 55 -4.45 14.58 3.04
C ARG A 55 -5.42 14.32 4.18
N LEU A 56 -4.90 13.89 5.33
CA LEU A 56 -5.71 13.55 6.48
C LEU A 56 -5.57 14.64 7.55
N PRO A 57 -6.62 15.44 7.84
CA PRO A 57 -6.61 16.29 9.02
C PRO A 57 -6.34 15.49 10.30
N ALA A 58 -6.58 14.17 10.25
CA ALA A 58 -6.41 13.22 11.35
C ALA A 58 -5.10 12.41 11.26
N TRP A 59 -4.07 12.85 10.51
CA TRP A 59 -2.79 12.13 10.44
C TRP A 59 -2.13 11.92 11.82
N ASN A 60 -2.40 12.82 12.77
CA ASN A 60 -1.95 12.74 14.15
C ASN A 60 -3.08 12.34 15.12
N ALA A 61 -4.17 11.73 14.63
CA ALA A 61 -5.28 11.33 15.47
C ALA A 61 -4.84 10.31 16.51
N ASN A 62 -5.28 10.53 17.73
CA ASN A 62 -5.10 9.63 18.86
C ASN A 62 -6.41 9.52 19.64
N PRO A 63 -7.44 8.81 19.11
CA PRO A 63 -8.66 8.58 19.83
C PRO A 63 -8.39 7.88 21.17
N ALA A 64 -9.00 8.38 22.24
CA ALA A 64 -8.73 7.93 23.60
C ALA A 64 -9.38 6.57 23.93
N ASN A 65 -10.39 6.17 23.16
CA ASN A 65 -11.17 4.96 23.41
C ASN A 65 -11.82 4.41 22.13
N ALA A 66 -12.43 3.25 22.25
CA ALA A 66 -13.05 2.54 21.13
C ALA A 66 -14.21 3.33 20.47
N GLU A 67 -14.97 4.10 21.24
CA GLU A 67 -16.07 4.90 20.70
C GLU A 67 -15.56 6.04 19.80
N GLU A 68 -14.53 6.74 20.24
CA GLU A 68 -13.87 7.79 19.45
C GLU A 68 -13.24 7.22 18.17
N TRP A 69 -12.64 6.02 18.24
CA TRP A 69 -12.14 5.32 17.04
C TRP A 69 -13.28 5.03 16.06
N ARG A 70 -14.39 4.45 16.52
CA ARG A 70 -15.55 4.17 15.64
C ARG A 70 -16.11 5.45 15.01
N ALA A 71 -16.22 6.54 15.79
CA ALA A 71 -16.71 7.81 15.29
C ALA A 71 -15.80 8.40 14.20
N LEU A 72 -14.49 8.38 14.41
CA LEU A 72 -13.50 8.83 13.44
C LEU A 72 -13.55 7.99 12.17
N VAL A 73 -13.51 6.67 12.29
CA VAL A 73 -13.57 5.71 11.17
C VAL A 73 -14.84 5.92 10.34
N LYS A 74 -15.99 5.99 11.02
CA LYS A 74 -17.28 6.23 10.34
C LYS A 74 -17.29 7.57 9.59
N LYS A 75 -16.83 8.64 10.21
CA LYS A 75 -16.75 9.97 9.57
C LYS A 75 -15.93 9.94 8.29
N LEU A 76 -14.76 9.30 8.32
CA LEU A 76 -13.88 9.22 7.15
C LEU A 76 -14.44 8.28 6.08
N ALA A 77 -15.06 7.16 6.49
CA ALA A 77 -15.73 6.24 5.57
C ALA A 77 -16.89 6.94 4.84
N ASP A 78 -17.81 7.58 5.55
CA ASP A 78 -18.94 8.29 4.96
C ASP A 78 -18.49 9.38 3.98
N ALA A 79 -17.42 10.11 4.30
CA ALA A 79 -16.87 11.14 3.44
C ALA A 79 -16.27 10.60 2.12
N ALA A 80 -15.81 9.35 2.10
CA ALA A 80 -15.21 8.75 0.91
C ALA A 80 -16.25 8.23 -0.10
N LEU A 81 -17.44 7.82 0.35
CA LEU A 81 -18.43 7.11 -0.48
C LEU A 81 -18.85 7.84 -1.76
N PRO A 82 -19.15 9.16 -1.76
CA PRO A 82 -19.55 9.84 -2.99
C PRO A 82 -18.46 9.83 -4.06
N GLY A 83 -17.21 10.04 -3.66
CA GLY A 83 -16.05 9.99 -4.57
C GLY A 83 -15.84 8.60 -5.17
N LEU A 84 -15.99 7.57 -4.36
CA LEU A 84 -15.84 6.17 -4.81
C LEU A 84 -16.93 5.75 -5.78
N ALA A 85 -18.20 6.16 -5.54
CA ALA A 85 -19.30 5.90 -6.48
C ALA A 85 -19.03 6.53 -7.84
N LYS A 86 -18.61 7.82 -7.85
CA LYS A 86 -18.25 8.53 -9.07
C LYS A 86 -17.04 7.90 -9.79
N ALA A 87 -16.03 7.46 -9.03
CA ALA A 87 -14.85 6.79 -9.59
C ALA A 87 -15.25 5.48 -10.29
N ARG A 88 -16.11 4.65 -9.70
CA ARG A 88 -16.64 3.42 -10.32
C ARG A 88 -17.39 3.72 -11.62
N GLU A 89 -18.22 4.75 -11.62
CA GLU A 89 -18.92 5.20 -12.84
C GLU A 89 -17.93 5.61 -13.93
N THR A 90 -16.97 6.47 -13.61
CA THR A 90 -15.91 6.95 -14.53
C THR A 90 -15.12 5.78 -15.11
N LEU A 91 -14.76 4.82 -14.28
CA LEU A 91 -14.00 3.63 -14.65
C LEU A 91 -14.84 2.59 -15.41
N GLY A 92 -16.16 2.71 -15.40
CA GLY A 92 -17.06 1.75 -16.03
C GLY A 92 -17.04 0.38 -15.37
N VAL A 93 -16.97 0.35 -14.04
CA VAL A 93 -16.88 -0.87 -13.22
C VAL A 93 -18.17 -1.03 -12.41
N THR A 94 -18.73 -2.23 -12.42
CA THR A 94 -19.85 -2.59 -11.55
C THR A 94 -19.34 -3.24 -10.28
N MET A 95 -20.01 -2.97 -9.15
CA MET A 95 -19.74 -3.56 -7.86
C MET A 95 -20.98 -4.31 -7.37
N THR A 96 -20.82 -5.56 -6.97
CA THR A 96 -21.90 -6.41 -6.46
C THR A 96 -21.54 -6.89 -5.04
N PRO A 97 -22.33 -6.52 -4.02
CA PRO A 97 -22.13 -7.05 -2.66
C PRO A 97 -22.35 -8.56 -2.62
N THR A 98 -21.58 -9.25 -1.79
CA THR A 98 -21.65 -10.70 -1.63
C THR A 98 -21.07 -11.12 -0.27
N THR A 99 -20.97 -12.44 -0.05
CA THR A 99 -20.27 -13.06 1.08
C THR A 99 -19.36 -14.16 0.54
N ILE A 100 -18.08 -14.14 0.91
CA ILE A 100 -17.10 -15.13 0.46
C ILE A 100 -16.37 -15.68 1.70
N GLY A 101 -16.39 -16.99 1.87
CA GLY A 101 -15.80 -17.61 3.05
C GLY A 101 -16.42 -17.18 4.39
N GLY A 102 -17.66 -16.69 4.39
CA GLY A 102 -18.32 -16.13 5.58
C GLY A 102 -18.00 -14.65 5.84
N VAL A 103 -17.15 -14.02 5.02
CA VAL A 103 -16.76 -12.62 5.14
C VAL A 103 -17.55 -11.79 4.14
N LYS A 104 -18.04 -10.61 4.56
CA LYS A 104 -18.65 -9.64 3.63
C LYS A 104 -17.65 -9.27 2.55
N ALA A 105 -18.09 -9.20 1.31
CA ALA A 105 -17.23 -8.94 0.17
C ALA A 105 -17.97 -8.20 -0.94
N PHE A 106 -17.20 -7.70 -1.89
CA PHE A 106 -17.69 -7.05 -3.10
C PHE A 106 -17.00 -7.67 -4.30
N VAL A 107 -17.77 -7.96 -5.35
CA VAL A 107 -17.22 -8.40 -6.63
C VAL A 107 -17.25 -7.24 -7.61
N PHE A 108 -16.08 -6.87 -8.11
CA PHE A 108 -15.91 -5.85 -9.14
C PHE A 108 -15.79 -6.51 -10.50
N THR A 109 -16.62 -6.05 -11.43
CA THR A 109 -16.63 -6.54 -12.81
C THR A 109 -16.41 -5.37 -13.76
N PRO A 110 -15.37 -5.40 -14.59
CA PRO A 110 -15.12 -4.36 -15.58
C PRO A 110 -16.13 -4.43 -16.73
N ARG A 111 -16.31 -3.30 -17.44
CA ARG A 111 -17.20 -3.23 -18.62
C ARG A 111 -16.80 -4.22 -19.71
N THR A 112 -15.51 -4.42 -19.91
CA THR A 112 -14.93 -5.34 -20.88
C THR A 112 -13.95 -6.27 -20.19
N MET A 113 -14.00 -7.56 -20.52
CA MET A 113 -13.11 -8.58 -19.99
C MET A 113 -12.62 -9.47 -21.13
N PRO A 114 -11.31 -9.54 -21.39
CA PRO A 114 -10.73 -10.47 -22.35
C PRO A 114 -11.11 -11.92 -22.06
N ALA A 115 -11.18 -12.75 -23.09
CA ALA A 115 -11.51 -14.16 -22.90
C ALA A 115 -10.50 -14.88 -21.98
N ALA A 116 -9.22 -14.48 -22.03
CA ALA A 116 -8.16 -15.03 -21.18
C ALA A 116 -8.41 -14.76 -19.68
N HIS A 117 -9.07 -13.64 -19.32
CA HIS A 117 -9.30 -13.26 -17.92
C HIS A 117 -10.57 -13.87 -17.29
N ARG A 118 -11.43 -14.54 -18.09
CA ARG A 118 -12.72 -15.04 -17.59
C ARG A 118 -12.61 -16.04 -16.46
N ASN A 119 -11.52 -16.83 -16.45
CA ASN A 119 -11.24 -17.84 -15.45
C ASN A 119 -10.20 -17.39 -14.42
N GLN A 120 -9.75 -16.14 -14.50
CA GLN A 120 -8.79 -15.55 -13.59
C GLN A 120 -9.49 -14.72 -12.52
N LEU A 121 -8.95 -14.72 -11.33
CA LEU A 121 -9.53 -14.06 -10.16
C LEU A 121 -8.46 -13.25 -9.45
N ILE A 122 -8.73 -11.98 -9.23
CA ILE A 122 -7.89 -11.13 -8.39
C ILE A 122 -8.56 -10.96 -7.04
N ILE A 123 -7.78 -11.13 -5.97
CA ILE A 123 -8.20 -10.78 -4.60
C ILE A 123 -7.54 -9.45 -4.27
N ASN A 124 -8.32 -8.45 -3.93
CA ASN A 124 -7.82 -7.20 -3.40
C ASN A 124 -7.93 -7.21 -1.88
N VAL A 125 -6.89 -6.69 -1.23
CA VAL A 125 -6.81 -6.50 0.21
C VAL A 125 -6.64 -5.01 0.47
N HIS A 126 -7.68 -4.34 0.99
CA HIS A 126 -7.62 -2.90 1.15
C HIS A 126 -6.63 -2.43 2.21
N GLY A 127 -6.13 -1.21 2.03
CA GLY A 127 -5.31 -0.51 3.02
C GLY A 127 -6.14 0.17 4.11
N GLY A 128 -5.48 1.05 4.88
CA GLY A 128 -6.17 1.86 5.89
C GLY A 128 -5.64 1.70 7.31
N GLY A 129 -4.39 1.27 7.49
CA GLY A 129 -3.78 1.16 8.82
C GLY A 129 -4.42 0.11 9.71
N TYR A 130 -5.13 -0.87 9.16
CA TYR A 130 -5.98 -1.84 9.86
C TYR A 130 -7.18 -1.24 10.61
N VAL A 131 -7.44 0.07 10.48
CA VAL A 131 -8.52 0.76 11.20
C VAL A 131 -9.46 1.52 10.27
N TYR A 132 -9.00 1.94 9.09
CA TYR A 132 -9.79 2.69 8.11
C TYR A 132 -10.22 1.81 6.94
N GLY A 133 -11.28 2.25 6.23
CA GLY A 133 -11.76 1.61 5.02
C GLY A 133 -12.80 0.51 5.22
N PRO A 134 -13.68 0.56 6.25
CA PRO A 134 -14.74 -0.45 6.40
C PRO A 134 -15.73 -0.40 5.23
N GLY A 135 -16.21 -1.56 4.83
CA GLY A 135 -17.23 -1.69 3.79
C GLY A 135 -16.79 -1.09 2.46
N GLU A 136 -17.70 -0.36 1.80
CA GLU A 136 -17.42 0.24 0.50
C GLU A 136 -16.29 1.28 0.53
N SER A 137 -15.96 1.87 1.68
CA SER A 137 -14.94 2.91 1.76
C SER A 137 -13.52 2.42 1.49
N GLY A 138 -13.27 1.10 1.57
CA GLY A 138 -11.98 0.47 1.23
C GLY A 138 -11.78 0.15 -0.25
N THR A 139 -12.81 0.28 -1.08
CA THR A 139 -12.89 -0.38 -2.40
C THR A 139 -12.21 0.33 -3.58
N ALA A 140 -11.49 1.43 -3.37
CA ALA A 140 -10.88 2.21 -4.46
C ALA A 140 -9.94 1.36 -5.33
N GLU A 141 -9.05 0.61 -4.70
CA GLU A 141 -8.03 -0.19 -5.38
C GLU A 141 -8.64 -1.32 -6.22
N ALA A 142 -9.66 -1.99 -5.68
CA ALA A 142 -10.38 -3.04 -6.40
C ALA A 142 -11.03 -2.52 -7.70
N ALA A 143 -11.61 -1.32 -7.66
CA ALA A 143 -12.20 -0.68 -8.84
C ALA A 143 -11.13 -0.35 -9.89
N LEU A 144 -9.98 0.18 -9.48
CA LEU A 144 -8.84 0.49 -10.36
C LEU A 144 -8.28 -0.79 -10.99
N MET A 145 -8.06 -1.83 -10.19
CA MET A 145 -7.56 -3.12 -10.68
C MET A 145 -8.54 -3.77 -11.67
N ALA A 146 -9.85 -3.71 -11.39
CA ALA A 146 -10.87 -4.20 -12.31
C ALA A 146 -10.89 -3.43 -13.63
N ALA A 147 -10.80 -2.10 -13.56
CA ALA A 147 -10.86 -1.25 -14.76
C ALA A 147 -9.62 -1.40 -15.65
N TYR A 148 -8.44 -1.21 -15.08
CA TYR A 148 -7.20 -1.16 -15.84
C TYR A 148 -6.63 -2.55 -16.15
N GLY A 149 -6.84 -3.52 -15.26
CA GLY A 149 -6.45 -4.91 -15.49
C GLY A 149 -7.47 -5.72 -16.27
N GLN A 150 -8.72 -5.24 -16.34
CA GLN A 150 -9.83 -5.96 -16.96
C GLN A 150 -10.07 -7.35 -16.37
N TYR A 151 -9.88 -7.49 -15.05
CA TYR A 151 -10.12 -8.72 -14.29
C TYR A 151 -11.40 -8.62 -13.46
N LYS A 152 -11.95 -9.79 -13.10
CA LYS A 152 -12.87 -9.89 -11.97
C LYS A 152 -12.05 -9.76 -10.68
N VAL A 153 -12.46 -8.84 -9.80
CA VAL A 153 -11.75 -8.58 -8.54
C VAL A 153 -12.70 -8.82 -7.37
N ILE A 154 -12.24 -9.57 -6.38
CA ILE A 154 -12.88 -9.72 -5.07
C ILE A 154 -12.20 -8.75 -4.11
N GLU A 155 -12.99 -7.90 -3.47
CA GLU A 155 -12.62 -7.11 -2.30
C GLU A 155 -13.37 -7.64 -1.10
N PHE A 156 -12.75 -7.75 0.08
CA PHE A 156 -13.43 -8.24 1.28
C PHE A 156 -13.29 -7.27 2.45
N ASP A 157 -14.40 -7.09 3.16
CA ASP A 157 -14.54 -6.23 4.34
C ASP A 157 -14.09 -6.99 5.58
N TYR A 158 -12.76 -7.08 5.79
CA TYR A 158 -12.21 -7.79 6.93
C TYR A 158 -12.47 -7.05 8.24
N ARG A 159 -12.65 -7.79 9.32
CA ARG A 159 -12.88 -7.25 10.65
C ARG A 159 -11.66 -6.50 11.15
N MET A 160 -11.89 -5.34 11.76
CA MET A 160 -10.86 -4.40 12.17
C MET A 160 -11.03 -3.94 13.62
N PRO A 161 -9.93 -3.47 14.25
CA PRO A 161 -10.01 -2.68 15.47
C PRO A 161 -10.93 -1.44 15.30
N PRO A 162 -11.50 -0.94 16.41
CA PRO A 162 -11.32 -1.41 17.80
C PRO A 162 -12.10 -2.67 18.15
N ASP A 163 -13.02 -3.13 17.29
CA ASP A 163 -13.95 -4.23 17.60
C ASP A 163 -13.29 -5.60 17.46
N ALA A 164 -12.38 -5.77 16.53
CA ALA A 164 -11.73 -7.03 16.22
C ALA A 164 -10.23 -6.83 15.90
N PRO A 165 -9.36 -6.78 16.91
CA PRO A 165 -7.93 -6.69 16.70
C PRO A 165 -7.35 -8.00 16.12
N TYR A 166 -6.03 -8.05 15.91
CA TYR A 166 -5.34 -9.26 15.49
C TYR A 166 -5.72 -10.46 16.40
N PRO A 167 -6.01 -11.65 15.81
CA PRO A 167 -5.80 -12.03 14.41
C PRO A 167 -7.01 -11.92 13.47
N ALA A 168 -8.09 -11.23 13.85
CA ALA A 168 -9.38 -11.27 13.16
C ALA A 168 -9.28 -10.94 11.65
N ALA A 169 -8.58 -9.87 11.28
CA ALA A 169 -8.40 -9.48 9.88
C ALA A 169 -7.69 -10.57 9.06
N MET A 170 -6.66 -11.19 9.65
CA MET A 170 -5.91 -12.27 9.00
C MET A 170 -6.75 -13.54 8.87
N ASP A 171 -7.59 -13.85 9.85
CA ASP A 171 -8.49 -15.00 9.80
C ASP A 171 -9.54 -14.83 8.69
N ASP A 172 -10.08 -13.62 8.53
CA ASP A 172 -11.00 -13.28 7.45
C ASP A 172 -10.31 -13.36 6.09
N ALA A 173 -9.10 -12.83 5.95
CA ALA A 173 -8.31 -12.92 4.72
C ALA A 173 -8.06 -14.37 4.29
N MET A 174 -7.72 -15.24 5.23
CA MET A 174 -7.50 -16.66 4.95
C MET A 174 -8.81 -17.41 4.68
N ALA A 175 -9.92 -17.02 5.29
CA ALA A 175 -11.24 -17.59 4.97
C ALA A 175 -11.63 -17.26 3.53
N VAL A 176 -11.44 -16.02 3.08
CA VAL A 176 -11.66 -15.59 1.71
C VAL A 176 -10.72 -16.34 0.75
N TYR A 177 -9.43 -16.45 1.07
CA TYR A 177 -8.47 -17.14 0.23
C TYR A 177 -8.82 -18.62 0.03
N ARG A 178 -9.18 -19.35 1.11
CA ARG A 178 -9.66 -20.75 1.01
C ARG A 178 -10.93 -20.87 0.17
N ALA A 179 -11.84 -19.90 0.26
CA ALA A 179 -13.03 -19.86 -0.58
C ALA A 179 -12.68 -19.60 -2.05
N ALA A 180 -11.76 -18.68 -2.32
CA ALA A 180 -11.27 -18.39 -3.67
C ALA A 180 -10.60 -19.61 -4.33
N LEU A 181 -9.85 -20.41 -3.58
CA LEU A 181 -9.27 -21.67 -4.07
C LEU A 181 -10.32 -22.70 -4.50
N LYS A 182 -11.57 -22.61 -4.01
CA LYS A 182 -12.70 -23.42 -4.49
C LYS A 182 -13.37 -22.83 -5.72
N MET A 183 -13.16 -21.54 -6.00
CA MET A 183 -13.72 -20.82 -7.15
C MET A 183 -12.80 -20.93 -8.39
N ALA A 184 -11.47 -20.90 -8.16
CA ALA A 184 -10.47 -20.98 -9.21
C ALA A 184 -9.21 -21.72 -8.69
N PRO A 185 -8.49 -22.47 -9.55
CA PRO A 185 -7.19 -23.00 -9.19
C PRO A 185 -6.20 -21.90 -8.83
N ALA A 186 -5.29 -22.16 -7.89
CA ALA A 186 -4.32 -21.16 -7.41
C ALA A 186 -3.51 -20.48 -8.53
N LYS A 187 -3.18 -21.22 -9.60
CA LYS A 187 -2.50 -20.69 -10.80
C LYS A 187 -3.32 -19.67 -11.60
N HIS A 188 -4.60 -19.49 -11.30
CA HIS A 188 -5.51 -18.50 -11.88
C HIS A 188 -5.87 -17.39 -10.87
N ILE A 189 -5.23 -17.38 -9.69
CA ILE A 189 -5.47 -16.38 -8.65
C ILE A 189 -4.23 -15.50 -8.50
N ALA A 190 -4.43 -14.18 -8.42
CA ALA A 190 -3.42 -13.25 -7.94
C ALA A 190 -3.99 -12.40 -6.79
N ILE A 191 -3.10 -11.83 -5.97
CA ILE A 191 -3.49 -10.99 -4.84
C ILE A 191 -2.82 -9.62 -5.00
N VAL A 192 -3.60 -8.56 -4.83
CA VAL A 192 -3.13 -7.16 -4.81
C VAL A 192 -3.58 -6.50 -3.53
N GLY A 193 -2.79 -5.59 -3.02
CA GLY A 193 -3.18 -4.78 -1.87
C GLY A 193 -2.15 -3.72 -1.55
N THR A 194 -2.61 -2.58 -1.09
CA THR A 194 -1.79 -1.40 -0.80
C THR A 194 -1.73 -1.12 0.70
N SER A 195 -0.60 -0.61 1.18
CA SER A 195 -0.41 -0.20 2.58
C SER A 195 -0.51 -1.41 3.53
N THR A 196 -1.42 -1.39 4.51
CA THR A 196 -1.75 -2.58 5.32
C THR A 196 -2.23 -3.74 4.45
N GLY A 197 -2.96 -3.48 3.36
CA GLY A 197 -3.33 -4.51 2.39
C GLY A 197 -2.13 -5.17 1.72
N GLY A 198 -1.09 -4.40 1.41
CA GLY A 198 0.19 -4.92 0.92
C GLY A 198 0.94 -5.75 1.98
N GLY A 199 0.96 -5.29 3.22
CA GLY A 199 1.49 -6.04 4.36
C GLY A 199 0.73 -7.35 4.58
N MET A 200 -0.61 -7.27 4.59
CA MET A 200 -1.46 -8.44 4.76
C MET A 200 -1.32 -9.44 3.59
N THR A 201 -1.16 -8.96 2.35
CA THR A 201 -0.87 -9.83 1.19
C THR A 201 0.37 -10.70 1.45
N LEU A 202 1.46 -10.12 1.95
CA LEU A 202 2.68 -10.88 2.29
C LEU A 202 2.44 -11.85 3.45
N ALA A 203 1.73 -11.43 4.49
CA ALA A 203 1.40 -12.27 5.64
C ALA A 203 0.45 -13.43 5.27
N MET A 204 -0.48 -13.21 4.33
CA MET A 204 -1.32 -14.29 3.76
C MET A 204 -0.47 -15.37 3.09
N ILE A 205 0.57 -15.01 2.34
CA ILE A 205 1.48 -15.99 1.72
C ILE A 205 2.24 -16.79 2.78
N LEU A 206 2.77 -16.12 3.82
CA LEU A 206 3.41 -16.80 4.95
C LEU A 206 2.46 -17.81 5.62
N ARG A 207 1.22 -17.40 5.85
CA ARG A 207 0.20 -18.25 6.47
C ARG A 207 -0.25 -19.39 5.57
N ALA A 208 -0.42 -19.13 4.27
CA ALA A 208 -0.75 -20.17 3.29
C ALA A 208 0.35 -21.24 3.20
N LYS A 209 1.63 -20.84 3.21
CA LYS A 209 2.78 -21.76 3.29
C LYS A 209 2.71 -22.62 4.57
N LYS A 210 2.50 -21.98 5.72
CA LYS A 210 2.40 -22.67 7.03
C LYS A 210 1.25 -23.68 7.07
N GLU A 211 0.14 -23.36 6.39
CA GLU A 211 -1.05 -24.21 6.32
C GLU A 211 -1.02 -25.22 5.16
N GLY A 212 0.05 -25.24 4.34
CA GLY A 212 0.18 -26.12 3.18
C GLY A 212 -0.83 -25.85 2.06
N LEU A 213 -1.34 -24.62 1.98
CA LEU A 213 -2.27 -24.24 0.90
C LEU A 213 -1.52 -23.94 -0.39
N PRO A 214 -2.12 -24.21 -1.57
CA PRO A 214 -1.58 -23.75 -2.84
C PRO A 214 -1.41 -22.23 -2.84
N LEU A 215 -0.27 -21.73 -3.34
CA LEU A 215 0.01 -20.29 -3.41
C LEU A 215 -0.55 -19.70 -4.70
N PRO A 216 -0.94 -18.40 -4.71
CA PRO A 216 -1.40 -17.71 -5.91
C PRO A 216 -0.27 -17.60 -6.94
N ALA A 217 -0.64 -17.36 -8.20
CA ALA A 217 0.31 -17.26 -9.31
C ALA A 217 1.22 -16.03 -9.21
N ALA A 218 0.73 -14.93 -8.62
CA ALA A 218 1.48 -13.69 -8.42
C ALA A 218 0.87 -12.84 -7.30
N ILE A 219 1.66 -11.90 -6.78
CA ILE A 219 1.22 -10.90 -5.81
C ILE A 219 1.67 -9.49 -6.20
N ALA A 220 0.91 -8.48 -5.81
CA ALA A 220 1.24 -7.08 -6.02
C ALA A 220 1.09 -6.27 -4.71
N PRO A 221 2.05 -6.39 -3.77
CA PRO A 221 2.04 -5.59 -2.56
C PRO A 221 2.50 -4.15 -2.85
N GLY A 222 1.55 -3.22 -2.88
CA GLY A 222 1.78 -1.80 -3.07
C GLY A 222 2.16 -1.13 -1.76
N THR A 223 3.25 -0.37 -1.75
CA THR A 223 3.76 0.35 -0.56
C THR A 223 3.43 -0.34 0.77
N PRO A 224 3.86 -1.63 0.91
CA PRO A 224 3.36 -2.49 1.97
C PRO A 224 3.80 -1.99 3.35
N TRP A 225 2.86 -1.92 4.29
CA TRP A 225 3.24 -1.81 5.70
C TRP A 225 3.71 -3.18 6.19
N ALA A 226 4.93 -3.54 5.78
CA ALA A 226 5.52 -4.85 6.02
C ALA A 226 6.22 -4.95 7.38
N ASP A 227 6.34 -3.84 8.11
CA ASP A 227 7.01 -3.74 9.41
C ASP A 227 6.29 -2.71 10.28
N LEU A 228 5.66 -3.17 11.35
CA LEU A 228 4.95 -2.31 12.31
C LEU A 228 5.88 -1.66 13.33
N THR A 229 7.22 -1.87 13.26
CA THR A 229 8.17 -1.42 14.28
C THR A 229 8.89 -0.11 13.94
N GLU A 230 8.41 0.69 12.98
CA GLU A 230 9.05 1.93 12.54
C GLU A 230 10.51 1.74 12.07
N THR A 231 10.82 0.61 11.45
CA THR A 231 12.18 0.32 10.99
C THR A 231 12.37 0.69 9.52
N GLY A 232 13.28 1.61 9.23
CA GLY A 232 13.66 2.02 7.88
C GLY A 232 13.95 3.52 7.77
N ASP A 233 14.85 3.87 6.86
CA ASP A 233 15.34 5.25 6.67
C ASP A 233 14.21 6.24 6.37
N THR A 234 13.27 5.85 5.50
CA THR A 234 12.24 6.77 5.00
C THR A 234 11.23 7.19 6.07
N TYR A 235 11.15 6.49 7.18
CA TYR A 235 10.41 6.98 8.35
C TYR A 235 10.96 8.31 8.89
N LYS A 236 12.25 8.62 8.60
CA LYS A 236 12.90 9.87 9.00
C LYS A 236 13.19 10.78 7.82
N THR A 237 13.62 10.25 6.67
CA THR A 237 13.96 11.08 5.51
C THR A 237 12.74 11.64 4.78
N ASN A 238 11.60 10.94 4.84
CA ASN A 238 10.33 11.34 4.23
C ASN A 238 9.28 11.83 5.26
N GLU A 239 9.65 11.86 6.55
CA GLU A 239 8.81 12.48 7.58
C GLU A 239 8.54 13.96 7.23
N TRP A 240 7.31 14.39 7.32
CA TRP A 240 6.80 15.72 6.91
C TRP A 240 6.84 15.99 5.39
N LEU A 241 7.49 15.12 4.60
CA LEU A 241 7.51 15.19 3.14
C LEU A 241 6.37 14.38 2.53
N ASP A 242 6.10 13.21 3.08
CA ASP A 242 4.89 12.43 2.76
C ASP A 242 3.65 13.21 3.21
N ASN A 243 2.83 13.66 2.25
CA ASN A 243 1.63 14.43 2.59
C ASN A 243 0.37 13.58 2.82
N VAL A 244 0.52 12.26 2.87
CA VAL A 244 -0.55 11.31 3.19
C VAL A 244 -0.39 10.75 4.59
N LEU A 245 0.74 10.12 4.90
CA LEU A 245 1.03 9.54 6.22
C LEU A 245 1.67 10.54 7.19
N VAL A 246 2.40 11.49 6.68
CA VAL A 246 3.09 12.61 7.33
C VAL A 246 4.18 12.16 8.30
N SER A 247 3.85 11.42 9.34
CA SER A 247 4.78 10.90 10.35
C SER A 247 4.28 9.57 10.90
N TYR A 248 5.21 8.70 11.28
CA TYR A 248 4.86 7.47 11.99
C TYR A 248 4.32 7.78 13.41
N SER A 249 4.84 8.81 14.05
CA SER A 249 4.43 9.24 15.39
C SER A 249 2.99 9.81 15.46
N GLY A 250 2.26 9.83 14.35
CA GLY A 250 0.85 10.13 14.26
C GLY A 250 -0.06 8.93 14.54
N TYR A 251 -1.18 8.85 13.81
CA TYR A 251 -2.15 7.78 13.97
C TYR A 251 -1.57 6.37 13.71
N LEU A 252 -0.49 6.25 12.91
CA LEU A 252 0.11 4.96 12.57
C LEU A 252 0.59 4.21 13.81
N THR A 253 1.26 4.89 14.75
CA THR A 253 1.67 4.26 16.02
C THR A 253 0.48 3.71 16.79
N HIS A 254 -0.60 4.50 16.90
CA HIS A 254 -1.81 4.09 17.63
C HIS A 254 -2.55 2.96 16.91
N ALA A 255 -2.64 3.02 15.59
CA ALA A 255 -3.24 1.97 14.78
C ALA A 255 -2.46 0.65 14.87
N ALA A 256 -1.11 0.71 14.82
CA ALA A 256 -0.27 -0.47 15.00
C ALA A 256 -0.47 -1.13 16.37
N GLN A 257 -0.48 -0.33 17.45
CA GLN A 257 -0.71 -0.82 18.81
C GLN A 257 -2.10 -1.42 18.98
N LEU A 258 -3.12 -0.74 18.44
CA LEU A 258 -4.51 -1.19 18.50
C LEU A 258 -4.70 -2.51 17.72
N TYR A 259 -4.10 -2.62 16.54
CA TYR A 259 -4.16 -3.84 15.74
C TYR A 259 -3.40 -4.98 16.40
N ALA A 260 -2.15 -4.74 16.83
CA ALA A 260 -1.31 -5.77 17.44
C ALA A 260 -1.88 -6.31 18.78
N ASN A 261 -2.67 -5.51 19.50
CA ASN A 261 -3.36 -5.92 20.74
C ASN A 261 -2.43 -6.64 21.73
N GLY A 262 -1.23 -6.11 21.95
CA GLY A 262 -0.24 -6.67 22.87
C GLY A 262 0.61 -7.84 22.32
N HIS A 263 0.38 -8.28 21.07
CA HIS A 263 1.26 -9.24 20.41
C HIS A 263 2.58 -8.58 20.01
N ASP A 264 3.63 -9.39 19.87
CA ASP A 264 4.93 -8.91 19.36
C ASP A 264 4.78 -8.39 17.93
N MET A 265 5.04 -7.09 17.72
CA MET A 265 4.98 -6.48 16.40
C MET A 265 5.98 -7.07 15.40
N LYS A 266 6.98 -7.84 15.86
CA LYS A 266 7.91 -8.59 14.99
C LYS A 266 7.38 -9.97 14.61
N ASP A 267 6.22 -10.40 15.11
CA ASP A 267 5.57 -11.60 14.60
C ASP A 267 5.39 -11.49 13.08
N PRO A 268 5.85 -12.47 12.28
CA PRO A 268 5.71 -12.46 10.82
C PRO A 268 4.26 -12.34 10.30
N GLN A 269 3.26 -12.63 11.12
CA GLN A 269 1.86 -12.41 10.75
C GLN A 269 1.41 -10.96 10.94
N LEU A 270 2.13 -10.16 11.73
CA LEU A 270 1.95 -8.72 11.92
C LEU A 270 2.91 -7.92 11.05
N SER A 271 4.18 -8.33 11.03
CA SER A 271 5.25 -7.70 10.25
C SER A 271 5.93 -8.74 9.36
N PRO A 272 5.39 -9.00 8.16
CA PRO A 272 5.85 -10.09 7.30
C PRO A 272 7.31 -9.97 6.88
N ILE A 273 7.93 -8.82 6.98
CA ILE A 273 9.35 -8.64 6.71
C ILE A 273 10.26 -9.55 7.58
N TYR A 274 9.79 -9.99 8.73
CA TYR A 274 10.52 -10.92 9.61
C TYR A 274 10.28 -12.40 9.27
N GLY A 275 9.37 -12.72 8.32
CA GLY A 275 9.07 -14.08 7.88
C GLY A 275 10.04 -14.62 6.83
N ASP A 276 9.90 -15.88 6.46
CA ASP A 276 10.68 -16.54 5.40
C ASP A 276 9.99 -16.39 4.03
N PHE A 277 10.69 -15.74 3.07
CA PHE A 277 10.17 -15.46 1.72
C PHE A 277 10.58 -16.51 0.66
N HIS A 278 11.33 -17.54 1.00
CA HIS A 278 11.63 -18.63 0.05
C HIS A 278 10.33 -19.28 -0.44
N GLY A 279 10.24 -19.50 -1.76
CA GLY A 279 9.07 -20.10 -2.40
C GLY A 279 7.83 -19.18 -2.45
N PHE A 280 7.99 -17.89 -2.22
CA PHE A 280 6.92 -16.92 -2.50
C PHE A 280 6.59 -16.89 -3.99
N PRO A 281 5.35 -16.53 -4.37
CA PRO A 281 5.00 -16.28 -5.77
C PRO A 281 5.74 -15.05 -6.30
N PRO A 282 5.90 -14.94 -7.64
CA PRO A 282 6.38 -13.72 -8.28
C PRO A 282 5.65 -12.48 -7.76
N ALA A 283 6.38 -11.37 -7.59
CA ALA A 283 5.86 -10.16 -6.97
C ALA A 283 6.18 -8.90 -7.77
N ILE A 284 5.23 -7.96 -7.86
CA ILE A 284 5.46 -6.58 -8.29
C ILE A 284 5.11 -5.62 -7.17
N LEU A 285 6.06 -4.77 -6.79
CA LEU A 285 5.88 -3.78 -5.71
C LEU A 285 5.77 -2.38 -6.31
N THR A 286 4.96 -1.54 -5.65
CA THR A 286 4.75 -0.14 -6.05
C THR A 286 5.02 0.78 -4.87
N SER A 287 5.66 1.94 -5.09
CA SER A 287 5.85 3.00 -4.08
C SER A 287 6.04 4.36 -4.77
N GLY A 288 6.27 5.41 -4.00
CA GLY A 288 6.64 6.73 -4.47
C GLY A 288 7.91 7.23 -3.79
N THR A 289 8.62 8.19 -4.41
CA THR A 289 9.89 8.70 -3.86
C THR A 289 9.69 9.49 -2.56
N ARG A 290 8.48 10.00 -2.29
CA ARG A 290 8.12 10.72 -1.05
C ARG A 290 7.38 9.85 -0.03
N ASP A 291 7.15 8.57 -0.36
CA ASP A 291 6.40 7.64 0.48
C ASP A 291 7.15 7.33 1.78
N LEU A 292 6.46 7.49 2.91
CA LEU A 292 6.99 7.15 4.23
C LEU A 292 7.36 5.66 4.34
N PHE A 293 6.64 4.78 3.58
CA PHE A 293 6.88 3.34 3.55
C PHE A 293 7.80 2.88 2.41
N LEU A 294 8.51 3.79 1.74
CA LEU A 294 9.46 3.40 0.69
C LEU A 294 10.52 2.42 1.23
N SER A 295 11.04 2.61 2.45
CA SER A 295 11.97 1.66 3.07
C SER A 295 11.35 0.28 3.29
N ASN A 296 10.06 0.20 3.68
CA ASN A 296 9.35 -1.09 3.78
C ASN A 296 9.31 -1.78 2.42
N THR A 297 8.99 -1.02 1.37
CA THR A 297 8.91 -1.53 -0.01
C THR A 297 10.27 -2.03 -0.49
N VAL A 298 11.34 -1.23 -0.30
CA VAL A 298 12.72 -1.60 -0.71
C VAL A 298 13.22 -2.82 0.05
N ARG A 299 13.02 -2.87 1.38
CA ARG A 299 13.41 -4.02 2.22
C ARG A 299 12.65 -5.29 1.83
N THR A 300 11.36 -5.18 1.53
CA THR A 300 10.53 -6.28 1.05
C THR A 300 11.00 -6.78 -0.31
N HIS A 301 11.20 -5.86 -1.27
CA HIS A 301 11.73 -6.20 -2.58
C HIS A 301 13.09 -6.89 -2.48
N ARG A 302 14.02 -6.35 -1.69
CA ARG A 302 15.34 -6.96 -1.51
C ARG A 302 15.23 -8.36 -0.94
N LYS A 303 14.41 -8.55 0.10
CA LYS A 303 14.21 -9.85 0.73
C LYS A 303 13.60 -10.90 -0.21
N LEU A 304 12.64 -10.50 -1.07
CA LEU A 304 12.13 -11.38 -2.13
C LEU A 304 13.24 -11.82 -3.09
N ARG A 305 14.06 -10.86 -3.55
CA ARG A 305 15.20 -11.15 -4.44
C ARG A 305 16.23 -12.08 -3.79
N ASP A 306 16.56 -11.85 -2.53
CA ASP A 306 17.52 -12.68 -1.77
C ASP A 306 16.97 -14.11 -1.55
N ALA A 307 15.65 -14.26 -1.49
CA ALA A 307 14.97 -15.56 -1.45
C ALA A 307 14.82 -16.23 -2.83
N GLY A 308 15.39 -15.66 -3.90
CA GLY A 308 15.32 -16.21 -5.26
C GLY A 308 13.97 -15.98 -5.96
N VAL A 309 13.11 -15.12 -5.42
CA VAL A 309 11.80 -14.79 -6.00
C VAL A 309 11.95 -13.76 -7.11
N GLU A 310 11.24 -13.94 -8.23
CA GLU A 310 11.10 -12.88 -9.22
C GLU A 310 10.35 -11.71 -8.59
N ALA A 311 11.02 -10.56 -8.45
CA ALA A 311 10.42 -9.37 -7.89
C ALA A 311 10.74 -8.15 -8.76
N GLN A 312 9.68 -7.44 -9.18
CA GLN A 312 9.74 -6.14 -9.86
C GLN A 312 9.42 -5.03 -8.87
N LEU A 313 9.95 -3.84 -9.14
CA LEU A 313 9.71 -2.65 -8.33
C LEU A 313 9.44 -1.47 -9.25
N GLN A 314 8.30 -0.81 -9.07
CA GLN A 314 7.96 0.46 -9.70
C GLN A 314 7.88 1.56 -8.62
N VAL A 315 8.61 2.65 -8.84
CA VAL A 315 8.66 3.80 -7.93
C VAL A 315 8.34 5.05 -8.74
N PHE A 316 7.32 5.77 -8.31
CA PHE A 316 6.83 6.98 -8.97
C PHE A 316 7.45 8.22 -8.35
N GLU A 317 8.06 9.08 -9.20
CA GLU A 317 8.66 10.33 -8.75
C GLU A 317 7.61 11.28 -8.16
N GLY A 318 7.93 11.86 -7.00
CA GLY A 318 7.11 12.85 -6.32
C GLY A 318 5.87 12.32 -5.59
N LEU A 319 5.47 11.07 -5.77
CA LEU A 319 4.31 10.53 -5.09
C LEU A 319 4.63 10.16 -3.64
N SER A 320 3.73 10.55 -2.74
CA SER A 320 3.65 10.11 -1.36
C SER A 320 2.94 8.75 -1.25
N HIS A 321 2.72 8.27 -0.02
CA HIS A 321 2.10 6.99 0.27
C HIS A 321 0.79 6.78 -0.50
N ALA A 322 0.72 5.72 -1.29
CA ALA A 322 -0.48 5.29 -2.02
C ALA A 322 -1.11 6.34 -2.95
N GLN A 323 -0.42 7.42 -3.31
CA GLN A 323 -1.00 8.46 -4.17
C GLN A 323 -1.29 7.97 -5.60
N TYR A 324 -0.71 6.87 -6.04
CA TYR A 324 -1.12 6.20 -7.29
C TYR A 324 -2.56 5.63 -7.26
N LEU A 325 -3.26 5.72 -6.12
CA LEU A 325 -4.69 5.40 -6.00
C LEU A 325 -5.59 6.65 -6.00
N ALA A 326 -5.02 7.85 -5.88
CA ALA A 326 -5.78 9.04 -5.47
C ALA A 326 -6.68 9.61 -6.56
N ASP A 327 -6.24 9.56 -7.82
CA ASP A 327 -7.01 10.03 -8.97
C ASP A 327 -7.16 8.87 -9.97
N PRO A 328 -8.38 8.35 -10.17
CA PRO A 328 -8.63 7.22 -11.06
C PRO A 328 -8.25 7.50 -12.52
N THR A 329 -8.08 8.76 -12.92
CA THR A 329 -7.78 9.16 -14.30
C THR A 329 -6.33 9.60 -14.50
N ALA A 330 -5.56 9.75 -13.42
CA ALA A 330 -4.17 10.21 -13.50
C ALA A 330 -3.27 9.25 -14.29
N PRO A 331 -2.29 9.76 -15.05
CA PRO A 331 -1.33 8.94 -15.78
C PRO A 331 -0.58 7.96 -14.88
N ALA A 332 -0.16 8.38 -13.70
CA ALA A 332 0.54 7.53 -12.72
C ALA A 332 -0.33 6.35 -12.26
N THR A 333 -1.63 6.59 -11.97
CA THR A 333 -2.59 5.54 -11.60
C THR A 333 -2.76 4.52 -12.73
N LYS A 334 -3.01 5.02 -13.94
CA LYS A 334 -3.15 4.16 -15.13
C LYS A 334 -1.88 3.32 -15.36
N THR A 335 -0.72 3.94 -15.27
CA THR A 335 0.57 3.25 -15.43
C THR A 335 0.75 2.17 -14.38
N ALA A 336 0.54 2.48 -13.09
CA ALA A 336 0.71 1.54 -11.99
C ALA A 336 -0.13 0.28 -12.19
N PHE A 337 -1.43 0.44 -12.44
CA PHE A 337 -2.34 -0.71 -12.60
C PHE A 337 -2.17 -1.45 -13.92
N THR A 338 -1.77 -0.77 -14.99
CA THR A 338 -1.44 -1.43 -16.26
C THR A 338 -0.17 -2.30 -16.13
N GLU A 339 0.83 -1.82 -15.40
CA GLU A 339 2.06 -2.61 -15.15
C GLU A 339 1.79 -3.80 -14.24
N ILE A 340 0.96 -3.63 -13.20
CA ILE A 340 0.50 -4.75 -12.36
C ILE A 340 -0.26 -5.78 -13.21
N ALA A 341 -1.18 -5.34 -14.07
CA ALA A 341 -1.92 -6.23 -14.96
C ALA A 341 -1.02 -7.00 -15.92
N ARG A 342 -0.06 -6.32 -16.58
CA ARG A 342 0.93 -6.97 -17.44
C ARG A 342 1.79 -7.98 -16.68
N PHE A 343 2.09 -7.68 -15.42
CA PHE A 343 2.80 -8.62 -14.57
C PHE A 343 1.93 -9.86 -14.29
N PHE A 344 0.68 -9.68 -13.93
CA PHE A 344 -0.26 -10.77 -13.71
C PHE A 344 -0.49 -11.61 -14.96
N ASP A 345 -0.61 -10.99 -16.14
CA ASP A 345 -0.78 -11.68 -17.44
C ASP A 345 0.37 -12.64 -17.78
N ARG A 346 1.57 -12.39 -17.27
CA ARG A 346 2.72 -13.27 -17.47
C ARG A 346 2.72 -14.50 -16.55
N HIS A 347 2.08 -14.38 -15.39
CA HIS A 347 2.15 -15.41 -14.34
C HIS A 347 0.84 -16.19 -14.17
N LEU A 348 -0.31 -15.58 -14.45
CA LEU A 348 -1.60 -16.28 -14.42
C LEU A 348 -1.70 -17.28 -15.57
N ALA A 349 -2.12 -18.50 -15.28
CA ALA A 349 -2.33 -19.51 -16.29
C ALA A 349 -3.43 -19.06 -17.28
N LYS A 350 -3.23 -19.37 -18.56
CA LYS A 350 -4.16 -19.08 -19.65
C LYS A 350 -5.24 -20.14 -19.73
#